data_cacc79d3025ab4ab5145014c8380d99a
#
_entry.id   cacc79d3025ab4ab5145014c8380d99a
#
_cell.length_a   1.000
_cell.length_b   1.000
_cell.length_c   1.000
_cell.angle_alpha   90.00
_cell.angle_beta   90.00
_cell.angle_gamma   90.00
#
_symmetry.space_group_name_H-M   'P 1'
#
loop_
_entity.id
_entity.type
_entity.pdbx_description
1 polymer ?
#
loop_
_entity_poly.entity_id
_entity_poly.type
_entity_poly.pdbx_seq_one_letter_code
_entity_poly.pdbx_strand_id
1 'polypeptide(L)'
;MKLKMLTATAAFALSLGATSATASCGKVSITEMDWASSAVVTAVANFLMTQGYGCDVQVVPSSTVPALTSLAETGEPDILTEVWANSTPAYEPLLAEGKLVELTNVLSDGGVEAWWIPAYLAESNPELTTWDGIMANPAAVGGKFHDCPSGWACDIINNNNLKAAKAVAGGLERFQHGSGETLQTSIAAAYADKAPWFGYYWAPTAVLGKYPMVRVEVPAYNAEAHSCNGDVDCANPGFSAYPSAKVVTAASGAFMEREPEVATLMKNVAFTNAQMGDVLAWRLDNNASYDEAAVYFLTSYKDVWGNWLSDDAKGKLAAILN
;
A
#
# COMPACT_ATOMS: atom_id res chain seq x y z
N MET A 1 -66.11 -49.87 -45.87
CA MET A 1 -65.82 -49.42 -44.51
C MET A 1 -64.42 -48.84 -44.52
N LYS A 2 -64.24 -47.51 -44.44
CA LYS A 2 -62.93 -46.80 -44.43
C LYS A 2 -62.68 -46.35 -43.04
N LEU A 3 -61.60 -46.93 -42.43
CA LEU A 3 -61.13 -46.58 -41.09
C LEU A 3 -60.21 -45.36 -41.20
N LYS A 4 -60.57 -44.29 -40.53
CA LYS A 4 -59.70 -43.06 -40.39
C LYS A 4 -58.83 -43.21 -39.18
N MET A 5 -57.53 -43.26 -39.38
CA MET A 5 -56.54 -43.12 -38.35
C MET A 5 -56.32 -41.63 -38.01
N LEU A 6 -56.57 -41.23 -36.76
CA LEU A 6 -56.15 -39.94 -36.22
C LEU A 6 -54.72 -40.09 -35.63
N THR A 7 -53.80 -39.37 -36.21
CA THR A 7 -52.47 -39.19 -35.64
C THR A 7 -52.48 -37.96 -34.74
N ALA A 8 -52.30 -38.17 -33.44
CA ALA A 8 -52.10 -37.11 -32.45
C ALA A 8 -50.61 -36.81 -32.39
N THR A 9 -50.18 -35.59 -32.78
CA THR A 9 -48.84 -35.10 -32.69
C THR A 9 -48.70 -34.37 -31.33
N ALA A 10 -47.97 -34.98 -30.37
CA ALA A 10 -47.61 -34.33 -29.11
C ALA A 10 -46.40 -33.44 -29.35
N ALA A 11 -46.57 -32.11 -29.25
CA ALA A 11 -45.49 -31.14 -29.27
C ALA A 11 -44.85 -31.10 -27.87
N PHE A 12 -43.63 -31.61 -27.75
CA PHE A 12 -42.80 -31.48 -26.54
C PHE A 12 -42.11 -30.12 -26.59
N ALA A 13 -42.59 -29.15 -25.79
CA ALA A 13 -41.92 -27.87 -25.59
C ALA A 13 -40.74 -28.09 -24.67
N LEU A 14 -39.50 -28.13 -25.21
CA LEU A 14 -38.25 -27.98 -24.43
C LEU A 14 -38.17 -26.52 -23.95
N SER A 15 -38.47 -26.30 -22.69
CA SER A 15 -38.06 -25.07 -21.99
C SER A 15 -36.57 -25.14 -21.77
N LEU A 16 -35.78 -24.47 -22.62
CA LEU A 16 -34.39 -24.14 -22.28
C LEU A 16 -34.42 -23.18 -21.09
N GLY A 17 -34.19 -23.72 -19.90
CA GLY A 17 -33.82 -22.90 -18.75
C GLY A 17 -32.49 -22.21 -19.10
N ALA A 18 -32.53 -20.91 -19.35
CA ALA A 18 -31.31 -20.10 -19.37
C ALA A 18 -30.76 -20.10 -17.96
N THR A 19 -29.83 -21.00 -17.68
CA THR A 19 -28.91 -20.83 -16.54
C THR A 19 -28.13 -19.58 -16.87
N SER A 20 -28.38 -18.48 -16.12
CA SER A 20 -27.49 -17.33 -16.10
C SER A 20 -26.12 -17.87 -15.67
N ALA A 21 -25.23 -18.08 -16.63
CA ALA A 21 -23.82 -18.25 -16.31
C ALA A 21 -23.43 -16.93 -15.63
N THR A 22 -23.26 -16.94 -14.31
CA THR A 22 -22.54 -15.86 -13.64
C THR A 22 -21.20 -15.80 -14.34
N ALA A 23 -20.92 -14.68 -15.02
CA ALA A 23 -19.63 -14.45 -15.62
C ALA A 23 -18.60 -14.60 -14.50
N SER A 24 -17.76 -15.63 -14.56
CA SER A 24 -16.64 -15.75 -13.65
C SER A 24 -15.69 -14.62 -14.02
N CYS A 25 -15.17 -13.91 -13.02
CA CYS A 25 -14.10 -12.95 -13.20
C CYS A 25 -12.94 -13.58 -13.98
N GLY A 26 -12.34 -12.81 -14.91
CA GLY A 26 -11.20 -13.24 -15.70
C GLY A 26 -9.88 -13.18 -14.92
N LYS A 27 -8.79 -13.01 -15.68
CA LYS A 27 -7.47 -12.75 -15.07
C LYS A 27 -7.40 -11.33 -14.54
N VAL A 28 -6.86 -11.17 -13.33
CA VAL A 28 -6.62 -9.88 -12.68
C VAL A 28 -5.23 -9.87 -12.10
N SER A 29 -4.43 -8.86 -12.47
CA SER A 29 -3.12 -8.63 -11.89
C SER A 29 -3.20 -7.57 -10.80
N ILE A 30 -2.60 -7.84 -9.64
CA ILE A 30 -2.57 -6.94 -8.49
C ILE A 30 -1.16 -6.82 -7.94
N THR A 31 -0.70 -5.60 -7.63
CA THR A 31 0.62 -5.42 -7.02
C THR A 31 0.67 -5.95 -5.59
N GLU A 32 1.82 -6.52 -5.22
CA GLU A 32 2.26 -6.61 -3.84
C GLU A 32 3.50 -5.75 -3.71
N MET A 33 3.33 -4.56 -3.10
CA MET A 33 4.47 -3.70 -2.81
C MET A 33 5.30 -4.29 -1.68
N ASP A 34 6.59 -4.02 -1.67
CA ASP A 34 7.58 -4.65 -0.78
C ASP A 34 7.61 -4.06 0.65
N TRP A 35 6.41 -3.77 1.20
CA TRP A 35 6.20 -3.41 2.60
C TRP A 35 4.94 -4.06 3.19
N ALA A 36 4.94 -4.21 4.49
CA ALA A 36 4.03 -5.10 5.21
C ALA A 36 2.53 -4.78 5.02
N SER A 37 2.13 -3.50 5.09
CA SER A 37 0.70 -3.15 4.97
C SER A 37 0.16 -3.44 3.56
N SER A 38 0.93 -3.12 2.52
CA SER A 38 0.54 -3.45 1.15
C SER A 38 0.41 -4.96 0.93
N ALA A 39 1.35 -5.76 1.45
CA ALA A 39 1.27 -7.22 1.35
C ALA A 39 0.01 -7.77 2.04
N VAL A 40 -0.38 -7.23 3.21
CA VAL A 40 -1.65 -7.58 3.87
C VAL A 40 -2.86 -7.18 3.01
N VAL A 41 -2.89 -5.94 2.50
CA VAL A 41 -3.98 -5.49 1.60
C VAL A 41 -4.11 -6.41 0.41
N THR A 42 -2.98 -6.73 -0.23
CA THR A 42 -2.96 -7.60 -1.42
C THR A 42 -3.43 -9.02 -1.10
N ALA A 43 -3.00 -9.59 0.02
CA ALA A 43 -3.43 -10.93 0.43
C ALA A 43 -4.94 -10.99 0.73
N VAL A 44 -5.49 -9.97 1.43
CA VAL A 44 -6.94 -9.85 1.67
C VAL A 44 -7.71 -9.68 0.34
N ALA A 45 -7.27 -8.76 -0.51
CA ALA A 45 -7.92 -8.52 -1.80
C ALA A 45 -7.88 -9.76 -2.71
N ASN A 46 -6.73 -10.44 -2.79
CA ASN A 46 -6.58 -11.70 -3.53
C ASN A 46 -7.57 -12.76 -3.06
N PHE A 47 -7.66 -12.98 -1.73
CA PHE A 47 -8.63 -13.92 -1.16
C PHE A 47 -10.07 -13.56 -1.56
N LEU A 48 -10.48 -12.30 -1.41
CA LEU A 48 -11.84 -11.88 -1.72
C LEU A 48 -12.15 -11.99 -3.22
N MET A 49 -11.22 -11.57 -4.10
CA MET A 49 -11.38 -11.69 -5.56
C MET A 49 -11.47 -13.16 -6.00
N THR A 50 -10.61 -14.02 -5.46
CA THR A 50 -10.58 -15.44 -5.83
C THR A 50 -11.82 -16.18 -5.31
N GLN A 51 -12.12 -16.07 -4.02
CA GLN A 51 -13.16 -16.86 -3.37
C GLN A 51 -14.57 -16.25 -3.52
N GLY A 52 -14.67 -14.93 -3.55
CA GLY A 52 -15.95 -14.23 -3.68
C GLY A 52 -16.40 -14.05 -5.13
N TYR A 53 -15.45 -13.74 -6.02
CA TYR A 53 -15.75 -13.36 -7.41
C TYR A 53 -15.26 -14.38 -8.44
N GLY A 54 -14.43 -15.36 -8.04
CA GLY A 54 -13.93 -16.42 -8.93
C GLY A 54 -12.87 -15.94 -9.93
N CYS A 55 -12.11 -14.91 -9.57
CA CYS A 55 -11.01 -14.40 -10.40
C CYS A 55 -9.80 -15.34 -10.41
N ASP A 56 -9.08 -15.34 -11.52
CA ASP A 56 -7.71 -15.87 -11.64
C ASP A 56 -6.73 -14.71 -11.31
N VAL A 57 -6.32 -14.62 -10.04
CA VAL A 57 -5.54 -13.48 -9.55
C VAL A 57 -4.05 -13.75 -9.66
N GLN A 58 -3.35 -12.86 -10.34
CA GLN A 58 -1.89 -12.84 -10.41
C GLN A 58 -1.34 -11.75 -9.49
N VAL A 59 -0.68 -12.14 -8.41
CA VAL A 59 0.06 -11.22 -7.55
C VAL A 59 1.40 -10.86 -8.21
N VAL A 60 1.67 -9.57 -8.34
CA VAL A 60 2.87 -9.02 -8.99
C VAL A 60 3.72 -8.31 -7.95
N PRO A 61 4.82 -8.93 -7.47
CA PRO A 61 5.76 -8.25 -6.59
C PRO A 61 6.33 -6.99 -7.26
N SER A 62 6.28 -5.85 -6.59
CA SER A 62 6.73 -4.58 -7.15
C SER A 62 7.10 -3.58 -6.05
N SER A 63 7.43 -2.37 -6.49
CA SER A 63 7.54 -1.18 -5.66
C SER A 63 6.94 0.01 -6.42
N THR A 64 6.77 1.16 -5.77
CA THR A 64 5.95 2.28 -6.29
C THR A 64 6.35 2.71 -7.70
N VAL A 65 7.63 3.01 -7.91
CA VAL A 65 8.10 3.57 -9.20
C VAL A 65 8.00 2.54 -10.33
N PRO A 66 8.50 1.30 -10.18
CA PRO A 66 8.35 0.27 -11.21
C PRO A 66 6.91 -0.06 -11.55
N ALA A 67 6.01 -0.14 -10.54
CA ALA A 67 4.60 -0.45 -10.78
C ALA A 67 3.90 0.62 -11.64
N LEU A 68 4.10 1.90 -11.32
CA LEU A 68 3.52 2.99 -12.09
C LEU A 68 4.14 3.14 -13.48
N THR A 69 5.45 2.88 -13.62
CA THR A 69 6.11 2.86 -14.93
C THR A 69 5.53 1.75 -15.81
N SER A 70 5.41 0.53 -15.27
CA SER A 70 4.81 -0.59 -15.99
C SER A 70 3.37 -0.29 -16.42
N LEU A 71 2.54 0.25 -15.52
CA LEU A 71 1.17 0.64 -15.86
C LEU A 71 1.14 1.71 -16.95
N ALA A 72 2.01 2.71 -16.88
CA ALA A 72 2.08 3.79 -17.86
C ALA A 72 2.44 3.28 -19.28
N GLU A 73 3.33 2.27 -19.36
CA GLU A 73 3.87 1.75 -20.62
C GLU A 73 3.02 0.61 -21.20
N THR A 74 2.46 -0.24 -20.34
CA THR A 74 1.84 -1.51 -20.76
C THR A 74 0.35 -1.61 -20.41
N GLY A 75 -0.15 -0.77 -19.50
CA GLY A 75 -1.49 -0.89 -18.92
C GLY A 75 -1.59 -1.93 -17.79
N GLU A 76 -0.46 -2.54 -17.40
CA GLU A 76 -0.37 -3.56 -16.36
C GLU A 76 0.58 -3.12 -15.22
N PRO A 77 0.35 -3.51 -13.98
CA PRO A 77 -0.73 -4.38 -13.49
C PRO A 77 -2.10 -3.69 -13.45
N ASP A 78 -3.18 -4.49 -13.37
CA ASP A 78 -4.56 -4.00 -13.31
C ASP A 78 -4.85 -3.15 -12.08
N ILE A 79 -4.35 -3.59 -10.92
CA ILE A 79 -4.60 -2.97 -9.61
C ILE A 79 -3.28 -2.67 -8.92
N LEU A 80 -3.13 -1.45 -8.45
CA LEU A 80 -2.01 -1.00 -7.62
C LEU A 80 -2.53 -0.72 -6.20
N THR A 81 -2.04 -1.49 -5.23
CA THR A 81 -2.37 -1.29 -3.81
C THR A 81 -1.39 -0.32 -3.16
N GLU A 82 -1.87 0.48 -2.22
CA GLU A 82 -1.07 1.41 -1.43
C GLU A 82 -0.15 2.34 -2.24
N VAL A 83 -0.72 3.03 -3.22
CA VAL A 83 -0.03 4.16 -3.86
C VAL A 83 -0.05 5.35 -2.89
N TRP A 84 1.12 5.79 -2.45
CA TRP A 84 1.33 6.97 -1.61
C TRP A 84 1.33 8.22 -2.50
N ALA A 85 0.13 8.69 -2.83
CA ALA A 85 -0.13 9.62 -3.93
C ALA A 85 0.67 10.93 -3.83
N ASN A 86 0.74 11.52 -2.63
CA ASN A 86 1.42 12.79 -2.41
C ASN A 86 2.95 12.73 -2.57
N SER A 87 3.52 11.52 -2.46
CA SER A 87 4.96 11.28 -2.60
C SER A 87 5.34 10.72 -3.98
N THR A 88 4.37 10.64 -4.91
CA THR A 88 4.55 9.97 -6.21
C THR A 88 4.20 10.91 -7.36
N PRO A 89 5.16 11.65 -7.95
CA PRO A 89 4.90 12.65 -9.00
C PRO A 89 4.21 12.11 -10.25
N ALA A 90 4.42 10.83 -10.60
CA ALA A 90 3.78 10.22 -11.75
C ALA A 90 2.26 9.98 -11.56
N TYR A 91 1.76 10.06 -10.32
CA TYR A 91 0.37 9.73 -9.99
C TYR A 91 -0.64 10.66 -10.67
N GLU A 92 -0.53 11.98 -10.46
CA GLU A 92 -1.46 12.96 -11.02
C GLU A 92 -1.46 13.00 -12.56
N PRO A 93 -0.31 12.97 -13.26
CA PRO A 93 -0.27 12.85 -14.71
C PRO A 93 -1.01 11.61 -15.24
N LEU A 94 -0.83 10.44 -14.63
CA LEU A 94 -1.48 9.21 -15.06
C LEU A 94 -3.01 9.25 -14.85
N LEU A 95 -3.47 9.90 -13.77
CA LEU A 95 -4.90 10.18 -13.57
C LEU A 95 -5.45 11.10 -14.67
N ALA A 96 -4.74 12.20 -14.97
CA ALA A 96 -5.16 13.16 -16.00
C ALA A 96 -5.20 12.55 -17.41
N GLU A 97 -4.33 11.58 -17.69
CA GLU A 97 -4.30 10.83 -18.95
C GLU A 97 -5.36 9.71 -19.00
N GLY A 98 -6.07 9.43 -17.90
CA GLY A 98 -7.03 8.33 -17.80
C GLY A 98 -6.41 6.93 -17.82
N LYS A 99 -5.09 6.83 -17.71
CA LYS A 99 -4.37 5.55 -17.61
C LYS A 99 -4.56 4.92 -16.23
N LEU A 100 -4.69 5.75 -15.22
CA LEU A 100 -4.91 5.37 -13.83
C LEU A 100 -6.27 5.91 -13.37
N VAL A 101 -6.99 5.10 -12.60
CA VAL A 101 -8.25 5.48 -11.93
C VAL A 101 -8.09 5.25 -10.43
N GLU A 102 -8.30 6.29 -9.65
CA GLU A 102 -8.32 6.17 -8.19
C GLU A 102 -9.60 5.44 -7.75
N LEU A 103 -9.47 4.43 -6.89
CA LEU A 103 -10.59 3.63 -6.41
C LEU A 103 -11.02 4.01 -5.00
N THR A 104 -10.08 4.00 -4.05
CA THR A 104 -10.38 4.27 -2.62
C THR A 104 -9.14 4.71 -1.88
N ASN A 105 -9.34 5.42 -0.75
CA ASN A 105 -8.31 5.59 0.26
C ASN A 105 -8.16 4.28 1.03
N VAL A 106 -7.21 3.44 0.64
CA VAL A 106 -7.02 2.09 1.21
C VAL A 106 -6.58 2.15 2.68
N LEU A 107 -5.85 3.19 3.07
CA LEU A 107 -5.68 3.59 4.46
C LEU A 107 -6.56 4.81 4.68
N SER A 108 -7.75 4.60 5.25
CA SER A 108 -8.83 5.62 5.30
C SER A 108 -8.46 6.86 6.11
N ASP A 109 -7.57 6.71 7.10
CA ASP A 109 -7.08 7.79 7.94
C ASP A 109 -5.84 8.50 7.34
N GLY A 110 -5.37 8.03 6.17
CA GLY A 110 -4.15 8.47 5.53
C GLY A 110 -2.89 7.92 6.19
N GLY A 111 -1.74 8.37 5.73
CA GLY A 111 -0.43 7.98 6.25
C GLY A 111 0.37 9.18 6.78
N VAL A 112 1.44 8.87 7.49
CA VAL A 112 2.42 9.84 7.96
C VAL A 112 3.80 9.41 7.50
N GLU A 113 4.48 10.27 6.77
CA GLU A 113 5.89 10.09 6.40
C GLU A 113 6.71 11.15 7.11
N ALA A 114 7.82 10.77 7.70
CA ALA A 114 8.71 11.72 8.40
C ALA A 114 10.12 11.15 8.61
N TRP A 115 10.99 12.00 9.13
CA TRP A 115 12.28 11.61 9.69
C TRP A 115 12.14 11.46 11.19
N TRP A 116 12.75 10.42 11.75
CA TRP A 116 12.52 9.99 13.12
C TRP A 116 13.83 9.67 13.84
N ILE A 117 13.80 9.83 15.17
CA ILE A 117 14.81 9.30 16.10
C ILE A 117 14.12 8.49 17.21
N PRO A 118 14.78 7.50 17.83
CA PRO A 118 14.26 6.82 19.01
C PRO A 118 13.97 7.78 20.16
N ALA A 119 12.87 7.54 20.89
CA ALA A 119 12.48 8.41 22.01
C ALA A 119 13.58 8.52 23.08
N TYR A 120 14.32 7.43 23.37
CA TYR A 120 15.42 7.48 24.34
C TYR A 120 16.56 8.42 23.92
N LEU A 121 16.79 8.66 22.62
CA LEU A 121 17.74 9.67 22.14
C LEU A 121 17.21 11.09 22.37
N ALA A 122 15.92 11.31 22.05
CA ALA A 122 15.28 12.60 22.30
C ALA A 122 15.23 12.96 23.79
N GLU A 123 15.01 11.97 24.65
CA GLU A 123 15.02 12.16 26.12
C GLU A 123 16.40 12.53 26.67
N SER A 124 17.46 11.87 26.16
CA SER A 124 18.83 12.13 26.60
C SER A 124 19.49 13.34 25.94
N ASN A 125 19.07 13.68 24.73
CA ASN A 125 19.59 14.79 23.93
C ASN A 125 18.45 15.51 23.21
N PRO A 126 17.68 16.38 23.88
CA PRO A 126 16.51 17.05 23.32
C PRO A 126 16.78 17.86 22.04
N GLU A 127 18.00 18.36 21.87
CA GLU A 127 18.44 19.08 20.67
C GLU A 127 18.35 18.24 19.40
N LEU A 128 18.47 16.89 19.49
CA LEU A 128 18.37 15.99 18.36
C LEU A 128 16.94 15.87 17.79
N THR A 129 15.96 16.46 18.45
CA THR A 129 14.58 16.54 17.91
C THR A 129 14.44 17.54 16.77
N THR A 130 15.50 18.30 16.46
CA THR A 130 15.55 19.27 15.36
C THR A 130 16.64 18.93 14.36
N TRP A 131 16.42 19.29 13.09
CA TRP A 131 17.46 19.15 12.06
C TRP A 131 18.76 19.86 12.43
N ASP A 132 18.68 21.10 12.93
CA ASP A 132 19.87 21.89 13.30
C ASP A 132 20.66 21.22 14.43
N GLY A 133 19.98 20.64 15.40
CA GLY A 133 20.62 19.89 16.49
C GLY A 133 21.32 18.62 15.99
N ILE A 134 20.73 17.89 15.06
CA ILE A 134 21.36 16.72 14.42
C ILE A 134 22.62 17.16 13.66
N MET A 135 22.53 18.25 12.88
CA MET A 135 23.66 18.76 12.09
C MET A 135 24.79 19.36 12.95
N ALA A 136 24.47 19.81 14.15
CA ALA A 136 25.49 20.24 15.11
C ALA A 136 26.30 19.06 15.68
N ASN A 137 25.69 17.85 15.76
CA ASN A 137 26.36 16.64 16.28
C ASN A 137 25.83 15.37 15.56
N PRO A 138 26.18 15.16 14.27
CA PRO A 138 25.70 13.99 13.51
C PRO A 138 26.12 12.64 14.12
N ALA A 139 27.26 12.62 14.85
CA ALA A 139 27.73 11.41 15.53
C ALA A 139 26.76 10.93 16.62
N ALA A 140 25.99 11.83 17.25
CA ALA A 140 25.02 11.48 18.28
C ALA A 140 23.84 10.64 17.73
N VAL A 141 23.57 10.71 16.43
CA VAL A 141 22.59 9.86 15.72
C VAL A 141 23.24 8.72 14.94
N GLY A 142 24.53 8.46 15.16
CA GLY A 142 25.31 7.41 14.52
C GLY A 142 25.95 7.82 13.19
N GLY A 143 25.92 9.09 12.81
CA GLY A 143 26.49 9.61 11.56
C GLY A 143 25.78 9.11 10.29
N LYS A 144 24.59 8.54 10.43
CA LYS A 144 23.83 7.93 9.32
C LYS A 144 22.39 8.42 9.27
N PHE A 145 21.89 8.52 8.05
CA PHE A 145 20.48 8.62 7.75
C PHE A 145 20.03 7.29 7.15
N HIS A 146 19.22 6.53 7.88
CA HIS A 146 18.61 5.29 7.42
C HIS A 146 17.48 5.61 6.47
N ASP A 147 17.63 5.21 5.20
CA ASP A 147 16.71 5.57 4.13
C ASP A 147 15.92 4.37 3.60
N CYS A 148 14.81 4.68 2.95
CA CYS A 148 13.95 3.69 2.33
C CYS A 148 14.63 2.96 1.16
N PRO A 149 14.12 1.77 0.80
CA PRO A 149 14.64 0.98 -0.32
C PRO A 149 14.57 1.71 -1.65
N SER A 150 15.44 1.31 -2.57
CA SER A 150 15.39 1.76 -3.96
C SER A 150 14.07 1.33 -4.63
N GLY A 151 13.52 2.21 -5.46
CA GLY A 151 12.25 1.99 -6.14
C GLY A 151 11.02 2.50 -5.37
N TRP A 152 11.18 2.88 -4.10
CA TRP A 152 10.15 3.61 -3.39
C TRP A 152 10.18 5.11 -3.76
N ALA A 153 9.04 5.78 -3.71
CA ALA A 153 9.00 7.23 -3.99
C ALA A 153 9.83 8.04 -2.99
N CYS A 154 9.85 7.63 -1.72
CA CYS A 154 10.64 8.27 -0.67
C CYS A 154 12.16 8.21 -0.91
N ASP A 155 12.68 7.23 -1.65
CA ASP A 155 14.08 7.14 -2.05
C ASP A 155 14.53 8.41 -2.81
N ILE A 156 13.74 8.81 -3.80
CA ILE A 156 14.00 10.01 -4.61
C ILE A 156 13.84 11.27 -3.77
N ILE A 157 12.74 11.37 -3.01
CA ILE A 157 12.44 12.53 -2.17
C ILE A 157 13.49 12.74 -1.10
N ASN A 158 13.87 11.69 -0.37
CA ASN A 158 14.89 11.79 0.68
C ASN A 158 16.26 12.16 0.11
N ASN A 159 16.65 11.55 -1.01
CA ASN A 159 17.90 11.89 -1.67
C ASN A 159 17.98 13.40 -2.00
N ASN A 160 16.91 13.96 -2.53
CA ASN A 160 16.84 15.38 -2.88
C ASN A 160 16.72 16.28 -1.63
N ASN A 161 15.94 15.88 -0.61
CA ASN A 161 15.90 16.56 0.69
C ASN A 161 17.28 16.61 1.36
N LEU A 162 18.01 15.47 1.40
CA LEU A 162 19.35 15.39 1.99
C LEU A 162 20.36 16.26 1.23
N LYS A 163 20.26 16.37 -0.11
CA LYS A 163 21.06 17.28 -0.93
C LYS A 163 20.75 18.73 -0.57
N ALA A 164 19.46 19.11 -0.55
CA ALA A 164 19.03 20.46 -0.19
C ALA A 164 19.48 20.87 1.23
N ALA A 165 19.40 19.94 2.17
CA ALA A 165 19.80 20.11 3.55
C ALA A 165 21.33 20.02 3.76
N LYS A 166 22.12 19.74 2.72
CA LYS A 166 23.59 19.55 2.78
C LYS A 166 24.03 18.48 3.79
N ALA A 167 23.20 17.44 3.97
CA ALA A 167 23.37 16.41 4.98
C ALA A 167 24.74 15.71 4.92
N VAL A 168 25.15 15.27 3.71
CA VAL A 168 26.45 14.58 3.50
C VAL A 168 27.62 15.50 3.79
N ALA A 169 27.57 16.77 3.35
CA ALA A 169 28.62 17.75 3.65
C ALA A 169 28.71 18.04 5.16
N GLY A 170 27.62 17.87 5.88
CA GLY A 170 27.54 18.03 7.34
C GLY A 170 27.90 16.78 8.14
N GLY A 171 28.26 15.65 7.49
CA GLY A 171 28.76 14.45 8.16
C GLY A 171 27.76 13.31 8.34
N LEU A 172 26.61 13.35 7.65
CA LEU A 172 25.64 12.24 7.60
C LEU A 172 25.89 11.38 6.35
N GLU A 173 26.08 10.07 6.53
CA GLU A 173 26.06 9.10 5.46
C GLU A 173 24.59 8.71 5.14
N ARG A 174 24.18 8.74 3.87
CA ARG A 174 22.92 8.14 3.46
C ARG A 174 23.07 6.63 3.36
N PHE A 175 22.36 5.90 4.21
CA PHE A 175 22.37 4.44 4.25
C PHE A 175 21.03 3.90 3.75
N GLN A 176 21.01 3.42 2.51
CA GLN A 176 19.83 2.86 1.87
C GLN A 176 19.63 1.40 2.26
N HIS A 177 18.43 1.06 2.74
CA HIS A 177 18.07 -0.31 3.07
C HIS A 177 17.66 -1.11 1.82
N GLY A 178 17.85 -2.44 1.87
CA GLY A 178 17.49 -3.33 0.76
C GLY A 178 16.00 -3.69 0.70
N SER A 179 15.25 -3.49 1.80
CA SER A 179 13.81 -3.76 1.88
C SER A 179 13.16 -3.01 3.05
N GLY A 180 11.84 -2.90 3.06
CA GLY A 180 11.09 -2.36 4.20
C GLY A 180 11.31 -3.15 5.48
N GLU A 181 11.50 -4.47 5.40
CA GLU A 181 11.79 -5.31 6.57
C GLU A 181 13.20 -5.07 7.15
N THR A 182 14.21 -4.81 6.31
CA THR A 182 15.55 -4.46 6.81
C THR A 182 15.56 -3.07 7.46
N LEU A 183 14.80 -2.11 6.94
CA LEU A 183 14.62 -0.80 7.56
C LEU A 183 13.89 -0.93 8.92
N GLN A 184 12.80 -1.71 8.97
CA GLN A 184 12.09 -2.05 10.22
C GLN A 184 13.01 -2.68 11.25
N THR A 185 13.80 -3.68 10.85
CA THR A 185 14.72 -4.41 11.74
C THR A 185 15.81 -3.50 12.29
N SER A 186 16.25 -2.49 11.53
CA SER A 186 17.24 -1.52 12.00
C SER A 186 16.74 -0.70 13.20
N ILE A 187 15.46 -0.34 13.23
CA ILE A 187 14.83 0.34 14.38
C ILE A 187 14.76 -0.60 15.58
N ALA A 188 14.32 -1.86 15.36
CA ALA A 188 14.23 -2.86 16.43
C ALA A 188 15.61 -3.15 17.05
N ALA A 189 16.67 -3.27 16.24
CA ALA A 189 18.04 -3.45 16.70
C ALA A 189 18.54 -2.23 17.49
N ALA A 190 18.28 -1.01 17.00
CA ALA A 190 18.62 0.21 17.72
C ALA A 190 17.97 0.26 19.11
N TYR A 191 16.70 -0.18 19.22
CA TYR A 191 16.00 -0.25 20.50
C TYR A 191 16.57 -1.32 21.44
N ALA A 192 16.95 -2.49 20.93
CA ALA A 192 17.55 -3.56 21.73
C ALA A 192 18.89 -3.14 22.34
N ASP A 193 19.71 -2.46 21.57
CA ASP A 193 21.07 -2.08 21.95
C ASP A 193 21.17 -0.64 22.54
N LYS A 194 20.07 0.12 22.56
CA LYS A 194 20.08 1.56 22.86
C LYS A 194 21.06 2.33 21.97
N ALA A 195 21.19 1.87 20.72
CA ALA A 195 22.12 2.45 19.75
C ALA A 195 21.55 3.72 19.08
N PRO A 196 22.40 4.65 18.62
CA PRO A 196 21.95 5.76 17.80
C PRO A 196 21.25 5.31 16.54
N TRP A 197 20.15 5.99 16.18
CA TRP A 197 19.44 5.78 14.92
C TRP A 197 18.75 7.08 14.50
N PHE A 198 18.82 7.41 13.21
CA PHE A 198 18.10 8.51 12.58
C PHE A 198 17.74 8.13 11.15
N GLY A 199 16.52 8.37 10.73
CA GLY A 199 16.13 8.04 9.36
C GLY A 199 14.68 8.29 9.05
N TYR A 200 14.32 7.92 7.83
CA TYR A 200 12.95 7.90 7.34
C TYR A 200 12.16 6.71 7.88
N TYR A 201 10.91 6.96 8.25
CA TYR A 201 9.93 5.91 8.49
C TYR A 201 8.51 6.46 8.32
N TRP A 202 7.51 5.56 8.32
CA TRP A 202 6.11 5.94 8.08
C TRP A 202 5.14 5.23 9.05
N ALA A 203 3.91 5.77 9.14
CA ALA A 203 2.78 5.16 9.87
C ALA A 203 1.57 5.01 8.92
N PRO A 204 0.73 3.97 9.12
CA PRO A 204 0.73 3.00 10.23
C PRO A 204 1.72 1.86 10.02
N THR A 205 2.46 1.49 11.07
CA THR A 205 3.33 0.30 11.09
C THR A 205 3.40 -0.31 12.49
N ALA A 206 3.60 -1.61 12.59
CA ALA A 206 3.81 -2.29 13.87
C ALA A 206 5.01 -1.72 14.66
N VAL A 207 6.05 -1.31 13.94
CA VAL A 207 7.29 -0.78 14.53
C VAL A 207 7.03 0.51 15.31
N LEU A 208 6.32 1.48 14.74
CA LEU A 208 6.01 2.71 15.44
C LEU A 208 5.01 2.51 16.59
N GLY A 209 4.18 1.46 16.52
CA GLY A 209 3.34 1.06 17.65
C GLY A 209 4.12 0.42 18.80
N LYS A 210 5.19 -0.31 18.48
CA LYS A 210 6.00 -1.06 19.46
C LYS A 210 7.16 -0.25 20.05
N TYR A 211 7.79 0.57 19.24
CA TYR A 211 8.99 1.35 19.61
C TYR A 211 8.68 2.85 19.55
N PRO A 212 8.62 3.54 20.70
CA PRO A 212 8.35 4.97 20.72
C PRO A 212 9.42 5.76 19.94
N MET A 213 8.97 6.49 18.92
CA MET A 213 9.84 7.31 18.08
C MET A 213 9.37 8.77 18.13
N VAL A 214 10.31 9.70 17.99
CA VAL A 214 10.05 11.13 17.95
C VAL A 214 10.37 11.65 16.57
N ARG A 215 9.43 12.42 16.00
CA ARG A 215 9.68 13.10 14.71
C ARG A 215 10.71 14.21 14.88
N VAL A 216 11.64 14.24 13.95
CA VAL A 216 12.61 15.33 13.86
C VAL A 216 11.93 16.53 13.20
N GLU A 217 12.04 17.68 13.81
CA GLU A 217 11.57 18.94 13.25
C GLU A 217 12.49 19.34 12.08
N VAL A 218 11.90 19.44 10.91
CA VAL A 218 12.50 19.90 9.66
C VAL A 218 11.69 21.10 9.15
N PRO A 219 12.16 21.88 8.15
CA PRO A 219 11.38 22.98 7.59
C PRO A 219 9.96 22.55 7.22
N ALA A 220 9.01 23.47 7.38
CA ALA A 220 7.60 23.21 7.09
C ALA A 220 7.41 22.69 5.65
N TYR A 221 6.34 21.93 5.43
CA TYR A 221 5.99 21.45 4.10
C TYR A 221 5.88 22.61 3.09
N ASN A 222 6.56 22.44 1.98
CA ASN A 222 6.51 23.32 0.82
C ASN A 222 6.19 22.50 -0.42
N ALA A 223 5.03 22.76 -1.03
CA ALA A 223 4.51 21.95 -2.13
C ALA A 223 5.41 21.95 -3.38
N GLU A 224 6.00 23.09 -3.72
CA GLU A 224 6.88 23.24 -4.89
C GLU A 224 8.19 22.46 -4.66
N ALA A 225 8.82 22.64 -3.49
CA ALA A 225 10.03 21.90 -3.11
C ALA A 225 9.77 20.38 -3.06
N HIS A 226 8.66 19.96 -2.45
CA HIS A 226 8.31 18.55 -2.35
C HIS A 226 8.03 17.92 -3.72
N SER A 227 7.32 18.62 -4.60
CA SER A 227 7.08 18.16 -5.98
C SER A 227 8.38 18.02 -6.77
N CYS A 228 9.29 19.01 -6.69
CA CYS A 228 10.63 18.88 -7.31
C CYS A 228 11.41 17.73 -6.72
N ASN A 229 11.41 17.58 -5.39
CA ASN A 229 12.15 16.50 -4.73
C ASN A 229 11.68 15.09 -5.14
N GLY A 230 10.45 14.93 -5.59
CA GLY A 230 9.94 13.68 -6.15
C GLY A 230 10.47 13.35 -7.54
N ASP A 231 11.10 14.28 -8.23
CA ASP A 231 11.72 14.09 -9.54
C ASP A 231 13.21 13.75 -9.39
N VAL A 232 13.65 12.66 -10.04
CA VAL A 232 15.06 12.23 -10.03
C VAL A 232 15.98 13.30 -10.64
N ASP A 233 15.46 14.09 -11.59
CA ASP A 233 16.16 15.14 -12.31
C ASP A 233 15.94 16.55 -11.71
N CYS A 234 15.39 16.64 -10.47
CA CYS A 234 15.19 17.91 -9.80
C CYS A 234 16.48 18.72 -9.71
N ALA A 235 16.56 19.80 -10.49
CA ALA A 235 17.76 20.64 -10.60
C ALA A 235 18.03 21.48 -9.35
N ASN A 236 16.97 21.88 -8.64
CA ASN A 236 17.03 22.77 -7.48
C ASN A 236 16.18 22.21 -6.32
N PRO A 237 16.63 21.13 -5.66
CA PRO A 237 15.89 20.54 -4.56
C PRO A 237 15.76 21.51 -3.37
N GLY A 238 14.59 21.52 -2.74
CA GLY A 238 14.32 22.33 -1.55
C GLY A 238 14.13 21.45 -0.32
N PHE A 239 14.67 21.85 0.85
CA PHE A 239 14.44 21.12 2.07
C PHE A 239 13.02 21.33 2.60
N SER A 240 12.23 20.27 2.70
CA SER A 240 10.80 20.31 3.03
C SER A 240 10.37 19.07 3.82
N ALA A 241 9.49 19.25 4.79
CA ALA A 241 8.75 18.13 5.39
C ALA A 241 7.89 17.41 4.35
N TYR A 242 7.46 16.19 4.71
CA TYR A 242 6.42 15.46 3.98
C TYR A 242 5.03 16.05 4.25
N PRO A 243 4.09 16.00 3.28
CA PRO A 243 2.68 16.30 3.52
C PRO A 243 2.01 15.19 4.33
N SER A 244 0.74 15.43 4.74
CA SER A 244 -0.14 14.31 5.13
C SER A 244 -0.34 13.41 3.92
N ALA A 245 -0.08 12.12 4.07
CA ALA A 245 -0.10 11.21 2.94
C ALA A 245 -1.52 10.70 2.64
N LYS A 246 -1.95 10.85 1.38
CA LYS A 246 -3.08 10.15 0.81
C LYS A 246 -2.59 8.80 0.29
N VAL A 247 -3.16 7.70 0.80
CA VAL A 247 -2.74 6.34 0.46
C VAL A 247 -3.91 5.62 -0.19
N VAL A 248 -3.77 5.28 -1.46
CA VAL A 248 -4.89 4.83 -2.27
C VAL A 248 -4.66 3.47 -2.92
N THR A 249 -5.76 2.76 -3.22
CA THR A 249 -5.79 1.77 -4.28
C THR A 249 -6.18 2.45 -5.57
N ALA A 250 -5.43 2.18 -6.62
CA ALA A 250 -5.71 2.65 -7.97
C ALA A 250 -5.73 1.48 -8.95
N ALA A 251 -6.33 1.68 -10.12
CA ALA A 251 -6.44 0.65 -11.15
C ALA A 251 -6.23 1.21 -12.55
N SER A 252 -5.89 0.34 -13.50
CA SER A 252 -5.84 0.72 -14.91
C SER A 252 -7.24 1.01 -15.46
N GLY A 253 -7.35 1.95 -16.39
CA GLY A 253 -8.63 2.26 -17.05
C GLY A 253 -9.25 1.03 -17.73
N ALA A 254 -8.42 0.18 -18.34
CA ALA A 254 -8.87 -1.05 -19.01
C ALA A 254 -9.47 -2.08 -18.04
N PHE A 255 -8.91 -2.20 -16.82
CA PHE A 255 -9.47 -3.08 -15.80
C PHE A 255 -10.88 -2.63 -15.38
N MET A 256 -11.10 -1.33 -15.23
CA MET A 256 -12.40 -0.77 -14.84
C MET A 256 -13.53 -1.16 -15.80
N GLU A 257 -13.22 -1.26 -17.08
CA GLU A 257 -14.17 -1.66 -18.13
C GLU A 257 -14.35 -3.18 -18.19
N ARG A 258 -13.27 -3.94 -17.98
CA ARG A 258 -13.25 -5.38 -18.10
C ARG A 258 -13.91 -6.10 -16.93
N GLU A 259 -13.64 -5.64 -15.70
CA GLU A 259 -14.06 -6.28 -14.46
C GLU A 259 -14.80 -5.31 -13.50
N PRO A 260 -15.96 -4.76 -13.90
CA PRO A 260 -16.63 -3.70 -13.13
C PRO A 260 -17.12 -4.13 -11.74
N GLU A 261 -17.42 -5.42 -11.54
CA GLU A 261 -17.82 -5.95 -10.23
C GLU A 261 -16.63 -5.99 -9.27
N VAL A 262 -15.47 -6.43 -9.74
CA VAL A 262 -14.23 -6.46 -8.96
C VAL A 262 -13.73 -5.04 -8.70
N ALA A 263 -13.86 -4.15 -9.68
CA ALA A 263 -13.59 -2.72 -9.47
C ALA A 263 -14.46 -2.13 -8.35
N THR A 264 -15.74 -2.56 -8.27
CA THR A 264 -16.64 -2.15 -7.18
C THR A 264 -16.19 -2.72 -5.83
N LEU A 265 -15.75 -3.98 -5.76
CA LEU A 265 -15.12 -4.54 -4.56
C LEU A 265 -13.94 -3.65 -4.13
N MET A 266 -13.01 -3.39 -5.03
CA MET A 266 -11.77 -2.66 -4.73
C MET A 266 -12.01 -1.19 -4.32
N LYS A 267 -13.13 -0.58 -4.72
CA LYS A 267 -13.58 0.73 -4.21
C LYS A 267 -14.01 0.70 -2.74
N ASN A 268 -14.33 -0.47 -2.21
CA ASN A 268 -14.78 -0.63 -0.83
C ASN A 268 -13.66 -1.13 0.09
N VAL A 269 -12.59 -1.73 -0.45
CA VAL A 269 -11.48 -2.27 0.36
C VAL A 269 -10.70 -1.12 1.00
N ALA A 270 -10.94 -0.92 2.30
CA ALA A 270 -10.29 0.13 3.06
C ALA A 270 -10.08 -0.31 4.52
N PHE A 271 -8.95 0.09 5.07
CA PHE A 271 -8.54 -0.19 6.45
C PHE A 271 -8.39 1.13 7.20
N THR A 272 -8.83 1.18 8.44
CA THR A 272 -8.39 2.24 9.35
C THR A 272 -6.95 1.98 9.79
N ASN A 273 -6.24 3.04 10.21
CA ASN A 273 -4.88 2.88 10.75
C ASN A 273 -4.86 1.98 11.99
N ALA A 274 -5.93 2.00 12.80
CA ALA A 274 -6.07 1.12 13.95
C ALA A 274 -6.19 -0.36 13.53
N GLN A 275 -7.00 -0.68 12.52
CA GLN A 275 -7.15 -2.04 12.01
C GLN A 275 -5.82 -2.55 11.40
N MET A 276 -5.20 -1.75 10.54
CA MET A 276 -3.93 -2.12 9.93
C MET A 276 -2.83 -2.28 10.99
N GLY A 277 -2.77 -1.37 11.97
CA GLY A 277 -1.81 -1.45 13.07
C GLY A 277 -1.99 -2.72 13.91
N ASP A 278 -3.21 -3.13 14.21
CA ASP A 278 -3.53 -4.36 14.93
C ASP A 278 -3.08 -5.61 14.15
N VAL A 279 -3.41 -5.69 12.86
CA VAL A 279 -3.01 -6.81 11.99
C VAL A 279 -1.49 -6.92 11.88
N LEU A 280 -0.80 -5.82 11.71
CA LEU A 280 0.66 -5.79 11.60
C LEU A 280 1.35 -6.13 12.93
N ALA A 281 0.79 -5.68 14.07
CA ALA A 281 1.28 -6.05 15.39
C ALA A 281 1.09 -7.54 15.65
N TRP A 282 -0.10 -8.07 15.37
CA TRP A 282 -0.37 -9.50 15.47
C TRP A 282 0.60 -10.34 14.60
N ARG A 283 0.82 -9.93 13.35
CA ARG A 283 1.78 -10.59 12.44
C ARG A 283 3.18 -10.64 13.05
N LEU A 284 3.65 -9.52 13.56
CA LEU A 284 4.99 -9.40 14.14
C LEU A 284 5.15 -10.27 15.39
N ASP A 285 4.16 -10.26 16.30
CA ASP A 285 4.20 -10.98 17.56
C ASP A 285 4.09 -12.50 17.36
N ASN A 286 3.45 -12.96 16.28
CA ASN A 286 3.30 -14.38 15.94
C ASN A 286 4.33 -14.86 14.89
N ASN A 287 5.21 -14.00 14.41
CA ASN A 287 6.13 -14.28 13.29
C ASN A 287 5.40 -14.90 12.09
N ALA A 288 4.20 -14.36 11.80
CA ALA A 288 3.28 -14.87 10.80
C ALA A 288 3.61 -14.37 9.39
N SER A 289 3.20 -15.12 8.38
CA SER A 289 3.21 -14.68 6.98
C SER A 289 2.15 -13.60 6.72
N TYR A 290 2.18 -12.96 5.55
CA TYR A 290 1.13 -12.00 5.15
C TYR A 290 -0.20 -12.68 4.88
N ASP A 291 -0.21 -13.92 4.36
CA ASP A 291 -1.43 -14.72 4.20
C ASP A 291 -2.07 -15.04 5.55
N GLU A 292 -1.28 -15.40 6.56
CA GLU A 292 -1.78 -15.63 7.93
C GLU A 292 -2.31 -14.35 8.55
N ALA A 293 -1.65 -13.21 8.30
CA ALA A 293 -2.15 -11.90 8.72
C ALA A 293 -3.48 -11.53 8.02
N ALA A 294 -3.63 -11.86 6.73
CA ALA A 294 -4.90 -11.72 6.04
C ALA A 294 -6.00 -12.60 6.64
N VAL A 295 -5.68 -13.86 6.99
CA VAL A 295 -6.63 -14.75 7.71
C VAL A 295 -7.01 -14.17 9.06
N TYR A 296 -6.06 -13.60 9.81
CA TYR A 296 -6.34 -12.91 11.07
C TYR A 296 -7.32 -11.75 10.86
N PHE A 297 -7.08 -10.89 9.86
CA PHE A 297 -8.00 -9.81 9.53
C PHE A 297 -9.40 -10.34 9.15
N LEU A 298 -9.47 -11.31 8.25
CA LEU A 298 -10.73 -11.89 7.78
C LEU A 298 -11.53 -12.59 8.89
N THR A 299 -10.88 -13.08 9.92
CA THR A 299 -11.57 -13.69 11.09
C THR A 299 -11.97 -12.66 12.15
N SER A 300 -11.15 -11.63 12.35
CA SER A 300 -11.34 -10.63 13.41
C SER A 300 -12.25 -9.48 13.00
N TYR A 301 -12.36 -9.15 11.70
CA TYR A 301 -13.05 -7.97 11.17
C TYR A 301 -14.16 -8.33 10.18
N LYS A 302 -14.91 -9.40 10.42
CA LYS A 302 -15.98 -9.91 9.54
C LYS A 302 -17.01 -8.83 9.18
N ASP A 303 -17.40 -8.00 10.15
CA ASP A 303 -18.36 -6.92 9.93
C ASP A 303 -17.82 -5.80 9.03
N VAL A 304 -16.48 -5.68 8.90
CA VAL A 304 -15.84 -4.69 8.04
C VAL A 304 -15.85 -5.21 6.61
N TRP A 305 -15.14 -6.29 6.32
CA TRP A 305 -14.98 -6.79 4.95
C TRP A 305 -16.25 -7.40 4.38
N GLY A 306 -17.16 -7.90 5.21
CA GLY A 306 -18.48 -8.34 4.79
C GLY A 306 -19.29 -7.23 4.10
N ASN A 307 -19.07 -5.96 4.47
CA ASN A 307 -19.71 -4.82 3.82
C ASN A 307 -19.07 -4.41 2.49
N TRP A 308 -17.90 -4.94 2.15
CA TRP A 308 -17.25 -4.66 0.88
C TRP A 308 -17.82 -5.50 -0.28
N LEU A 309 -18.45 -6.63 0.06
CA LEU A 309 -18.90 -7.64 -0.90
C LEU A 309 -20.25 -7.32 -1.52
N SER A 310 -20.44 -7.76 -2.77
CA SER A 310 -21.77 -7.92 -3.35
C SER A 310 -22.56 -9.03 -2.63
N ASP A 311 -23.90 -9.03 -2.78
CA ASP A 311 -24.75 -10.06 -2.15
C ASP A 311 -24.42 -11.47 -2.66
N ASP A 312 -24.05 -11.63 -3.93
CA ASP A 312 -23.60 -12.90 -4.49
C ASP A 312 -22.31 -13.39 -3.85
N ALA A 313 -21.31 -12.51 -3.72
CA ALA A 313 -20.04 -12.83 -3.05
C ALA A 313 -20.24 -13.14 -1.57
N LYS A 314 -21.15 -12.44 -0.86
CA LYS A 314 -21.55 -12.78 0.51
C LYS A 314 -22.12 -14.20 0.60
N GLY A 315 -22.95 -14.59 -0.36
CA GLY A 315 -23.49 -15.94 -0.45
C GLY A 315 -22.40 -17.01 -0.57
N LYS A 316 -21.41 -16.78 -1.44
CA LYS A 316 -20.27 -17.69 -1.62
C LYS A 316 -19.38 -17.78 -0.37
N LEU A 317 -19.22 -16.69 0.36
CA LEU A 317 -18.38 -16.60 1.56
C LEU A 317 -19.17 -16.78 2.87
N ALA A 318 -20.46 -17.16 2.80
CA ALA A 318 -21.33 -17.27 3.99
C ALA A 318 -20.78 -18.17 5.09
N ALA A 319 -20.08 -19.26 4.74
CA ALA A 319 -19.47 -20.17 5.72
C ALA A 319 -18.35 -19.51 6.56
N ILE A 320 -17.73 -18.45 6.05
CA ILE A 320 -16.65 -17.70 6.72
C ILE A 320 -17.24 -16.49 7.47
N LEU A 321 -18.29 -15.87 6.92
CA LEU A 321 -18.96 -14.72 7.52
C LEU A 321 -19.75 -15.10 8.78
N ASN A 322 -20.33 -16.31 8.82
CA ASN A 322 -21.06 -16.85 9.97
C ASN A 322 -20.10 -17.58 10.93
#